data_8c8d934cb238801d3fd32db0aa12f9d3
#
_entry.id   8c8d934cb238801d3fd32db0aa12f9d3
#
_cell.length_a   1.000
_cell.length_b   1.000
_cell.length_c   1.000
_cell.angle_alpha   90.00
_cell.angle_beta   90.00
_cell.angle_gamma   90.00
#
_symmetry.space_group_name_H-M   'P 1'
#
loop_
_entity.id
_entity.type
_entity.pdbx_description
1 polymer ?
#
loop_
_entity_poly.entity_id
_entity_poly.type
_entity_poly.pdbx_seq_one_letter_code
_entity_poly.pdbx_strand_id
1 'polypeptide(L)'
;SLPNSEIAAYASIAGQKDYLEAVKKACFKDSMPEAHIRAVATPGGSGAIKLAVWNYTNEGDEILTSDWFWSPYVNISEEVGRKVTTYQLLDENNNFNFNSFKEKFLDIASKQERIFTILNTPAHNPTGYSVPDDDWDKILDLSKEVAKNPEKKIILFVDVAYIDFVKDDDGC
;
A
#
# COMPACT_ATOMS: atom_id res chain seq x y z
N SER A 1 -17.09 -11.64 -27.94
CA SER A 1 -16.06 -10.77 -28.53
C SER A 1 -16.60 -9.36 -28.62
N LEU A 2 -15.78 -8.37 -28.27
CA LEU A 2 -16.15 -6.96 -28.44
C LEU A 2 -16.16 -6.58 -29.92
N PRO A 3 -17.06 -5.68 -30.36
CA PRO A 3 -17.05 -5.17 -31.72
C PRO A 3 -15.80 -4.31 -31.99
N ASN A 4 -15.33 -4.28 -33.24
CA ASN A 4 -14.10 -3.55 -33.61
C ASN A 4 -14.16 -2.05 -33.24
N SER A 5 -15.34 -1.44 -33.27
CA SER A 5 -15.54 -0.05 -32.87
C SER A 5 -15.26 0.22 -31.39
N GLU A 6 -15.52 -0.75 -30.52
CA GLU A 6 -15.19 -0.66 -29.10
C GLU A 6 -13.72 -0.92 -28.83
N ILE A 7 -13.10 -1.87 -29.57
CA ILE A 7 -11.68 -2.18 -29.45
C ILE A 7 -10.82 -0.99 -29.90
N ALA A 8 -11.24 -0.29 -30.95
CA ALA A 8 -10.53 0.86 -31.53
C ALA A 8 -10.86 2.20 -30.83
N ALA A 9 -11.82 2.22 -29.90
CA ALA A 9 -12.19 3.44 -29.18
C ALA A 9 -11.06 3.92 -28.25
N TYR A 10 -11.00 5.24 -28.04
CA TYR A 10 -10.08 5.83 -27.09
C TYR A 10 -10.44 5.37 -25.67
N ALA A 11 -9.48 4.74 -24.98
CA ALA A 11 -9.69 4.26 -23.63
C ALA A 11 -9.81 5.40 -22.62
N SER A 12 -10.67 5.22 -21.62
CA SER A 12 -10.75 6.15 -20.48
C SER A 12 -9.42 6.19 -19.73
N ILE A 13 -8.96 7.39 -19.34
CA ILE A 13 -7.68 7.60 -18.62
C ILE A 13 -7.64 6.79 -17.32
N ALA A 14 -8.75 6.73 -16.58
CA ALA A 14 -8.81 5.98 -15.32
C ALA A 14 -8.98 4.47 -15.51
N GLY A 15 -9.32 4.01 -16.70
CA GLY A 15 -9.67 2.63 -17.03
C GLY A 15 -11.14 2.46 -17.42
N GLN A 16 -11.47 1.29 -17.93
CA GLN A 16 -12.86 0.96 -18.31
C GLN A 16 -13.75 0.86 -17.08
N LYS A 17 -14.93 1.48 -17.14
CA LYS A 17 -15.84 1.58 -15.99
C LYS A 17 -16.18 0.22 -15.39
N ASP A 18 -16.51 -0.76 -16.22
CA ASP A 18 -16.91 -2.08 -15.76
C ASP A 18 -15.74 -2.82 -15.07
N TYR A 19 -14.51 -2.63 -15.59
CA TYR A 19 -13.29 -3.13 -14.94
C TYR A 19 -13.08 -2.51 -13.56
N LEU A 20 -13.22 -1.18 -13.45
CA LEU A 20 -13.02 -0.47 -12.18
C LEU A 20 -14.04 -0.90 -11.11
N GLU A 21 -15.31 -1.10 -11.52
CA GLU A 21 -16.34 -1.62 -10.60
C GLU A 21 -16.07 -3.08 -10.21
N ALA A 22 -15.61 -3.92 -11.15
CA ALA A 22 -15.26 -5.30 -10.87
C ALA A 22 -14.07 -5.40 -9.90
N VAL A 23 -13.04 -4.56 -10.06
CA VAL A 23 -11.88 -4.50 -9.14
C VAL A 23 -12.30 -4.13 -7.73
N LYS A 24 -13.14 -3.11 -7.55
CA LYS A 24 -13.66 -2.74 -6.22
C LYS A 24 -14.39 -3.92 -5.57
N LYS A 25 -15.25 -4.58 -6.35
CA LYS A 25 -16.00 -5.74 -5.88
C LYS A 25 -15.11 -6.93 -5.51
N ALA A 26 -14.06 -7.18 -6.28
CA ALA A 26 -13.09 -8.24 -5.99
C ALA A 26 -12.27 -7.94 -4.73
N CYS A 27 -11.83 -6.67 -4.54
CA CYS A 27 -11.03 -6.29 -3.38
C CYS A 27 -11.81 -6.32 -2.07
N PHE A 28 -13.06 -5.87 -2.08
CA PHE A 28 -13.82 -5.68 -0.84
C PHE A 28 -14.86 -6.78 -0.58
N LYS A 29 -15.20 -7.59 -1.61
CA LYS A 29 -16.23 -8.64 -1.51
C LYS A 29 -17.50 -8.09 -0.83
N ASP A 30 -17.90 -8.70 0.29
CA ASP A 30 -19.08 -8.28 1.09
C ASP A 30 -18.76 -7.19 2.12
N SER A 31 -17.49 -6.82 2.25
CA SER A 31 -16.99 -5.82 3.23
C SER A 31 -16.75 -4.44 2.60
N MET A 32 -17.56 -4.06 1.60
CA MET A 32 -17.43 -2.74 0.95
C MET A 32 -17.61 -1.62 1.99
N PRO A 33 -16.57 -0.79 2.25
CA PRO A 33 -16.68 0.24 3.27
C PRO A 33 -17.59 1.39 2.82
N GLU A 34 -18.30 2.00 3.78
CA GLU A 34 -19.05 3.24 3.58
C GLU A 34 -18.08 4.44 3.55
N ALA A 35 -17.26 4.52 2.50
CA ALA A 35 -16.23 5.53 2.35
C ALA A 35 -16.11 6.01 0.90
N HIS A 36 -15.30 7.04 0.68
CA HIS A 36 -14.96 7.48 -0.67
C HIS A 36 -13.96 6.52 -1.31
N ILE A 37 -14.48 5.62 -2.18
CA ILE A 37 -13.65 4.66 -2.91
C ILE A 37 -13.49 5.14 -4.35
N ARG A 38 -12.26 5.11 -4.84
CA ARG A 38 -11.90 5.30 -6.24
C ARG A 38 -11.00 4.16 -6.70
N ALA A 39 -11.23 3.70 -7.92
CA ALA A 39 -10.36 2.75 -8.59
C ALA A 39 -9.76 3.40 -9.84
N VAL A 40 -8.55 3.02 -10.15
CA VAL A 40 -7.80 3.50 -11.33
C VAL A 40 -7.02 2.31 -11.88
N ALA A 41 -7.02 2.14 -13.19
CA ALA A 41 -6.18 1.16 -13.87
C ALA A 41 -4.75 1.70 -13.99
N THR A 42 -3.76 0.84 -13.76
CA THR A 42 -2.35 1.19 -13.85
C THR A 42 -1.59 0.17 -14.70
N PRO A 43 -0.39 0.48 -15.23
CA PRO A 43 0.46 -0.48 -15.92
C PRO A 43 1.05 -1.52 -14.95
N GLY A 44 0.21 -2.42 -14.44
CA GLY A 44 0.57 -3.43 -13.43
C GLY A 44 0.83 -2.83 -12.05
N GLY A 45 1.25 -3.69 -11.10
CA GLY A 45 1.57 -3.29 -9.72
C GLY A 45 2.71 -2.28 -9.62
N SER A 46 3.77 -2.43 -10.42
CA SER A 46 4.87 -1.45 -10.45
C SER A 46 4.40 -0.05 -10.86
N GLY A 47 3.48 0.02 -11.81
CA GLY A 47 2.85 1.30 -12.19
C GLY A 47 2.01 1.88 -11.06
N ALA A 48 1.28 1.05 -10.33
CA ALA A 48 0.50 1.48 -9.17
C ALA A 48 1.39 2.08 -8.08
N ILE A 49 2.49 1.39 -7.73
CA ILE A 49 3.46 1.85 -6.73
C ILE A 49 4.08 3.18 -7.17
N LYS A 50 4.59 3.25 -8.41
CA LYS A 50 5.21 4.48 -8.94
C LYS A 50 4.25 5.67 -8.89
N LEU A 51 3.02 5.49 -9.37
CA LEU A 51 2.02 6.54 -9.37
C LEU A 51 1.61 6.95 -7.96
N ALA A 52 1.49 6.00 -7.03
CA ALA A 52 1.18 6.31 -5.64
C ALA A 52 2.31 7.12 -4.99
N VAL A 53 3.56 6.65 -5.10
CA VAL A 53 4.73 7.38 -4.58
C VAL A 53 4.81 8.77 -5.18
N TRP A 54 4.69 8.90 -6.50
CA TRP A 54 4.76 10.21 -7.17
C TRP A 54 3.69 11.19 -6.69
N ASN A 55 2.43 10.74 -6.57
CA ASN A 55 1.30 11.63 -6.28
C ASN A 55 1.14 11.97 -4.80
N TYR A 56 1.56 11.08 -3.91
CA TYR A 56 1.30 11.20 -2.47
C TYR A 56 2.52 11.57 -1.64
N THR A 57 3.67 11.84 -2.28
CA THR A 57 4.89 12.28 -1.61
C THR A 57 5.55 13.44 -2.34
N ASN A 58 6.45 14.15 -1.66
CA ASN A 58 7.27 15.20 -2.26
C ASN A 58 8.65 14.66 -2.64
N GLU A 59 9.35 15.35 -3.54
CA GLU A 59 10.75 15.04 -3.84
C GLU A 59 11.61 15.18 -2.57
N GLY A 60 12.45 14.19 -2.32
CA GLY A 60 13.27 14.10 -1.12
C GLY A 60 12.63 13.38 0.07
N ASP A 61 11.31 13.12 0.04
CA ASP A 61 10.62 12.37 1.09
C ASP A 61 11.16 10.94 1.24
N GLU A 62 11.12 10.44 2.48
CA GLU A 62 11.40 9.06 2.83
C GLU A 62 10.13 8.22 2.74
N ILE A 63 10.23 7.06 2.08
CA ILE A 63 9.17 6.04 1.98
C ILE A 63 9.49 4.94 2.99
N LEU A 64 8.57 4.67 3.91
CA LEU A 64 8.73 3.62 4.91
C LEU A 64 8.29 2.27 4.36
N THR A 65 9.11 1.24 4.55
CA THR A 65 8.75 -0.17 4.32
C THR A 65 9.51 -1.08 5.30
N SER A 66 9.25 -2.39 5.28
CA SER A 66 10.00 -3.36 6.10
C SER A 66 11.44 -3.54 5.59
N ASP A 67 12.35 -4.07 6.42
CA ASP A 67 13.73 -4.41 6.05
C ASP A 67 13.81 -5.60 5.08
N TRP A 68 12.83 -6.51 5.11
CA TRP A 68 12.58 -7.48 4.08
C TRP A 68 11.51 -6.91 3.13
N PHE A 69 11.85 -6.64 1.88
CA PHE A 69 10.93 -6.05 0.93
C PHE A 69 11.25 -6.47 -0.51
N TRP A 70 10.31 -6.26 -1.39
CA TRP A 70 10.49 -6.45 -2.82
C TRP A 70 11.43 -5.35 -3.36
N SER A 71 12.66 -5.75 -3.73
CA SER A 71 13.75 -4.82 -4.07
C SER A 71 13.42 -3.70 -5.06
N PRO A 72 12.50 -3.88 -6.05
CA PRO A 72 12.12 -2.79 -6.94
C PRO A 72 11.48 -1.56 -6.26
N TYR A 73 11.02 -1.64 -5.00
CA TYR A 73 10.55 -0.44 -4.29
C TYR A 73 11.61 0.66 -4.24
N VAL A 74 12.89 0.28 -4.08
CA VAL A 74 14.02 1.23 -4.10
C VAL A 74 14.11 1.93 -5.44
N ASN A 75 14.25 1.18 -6.53
CA ASN A 75 14.41 1.75 -7.86
C ASN A 75 13.21 2.63 -8.27
N ILE A 76 11.98 2.18 -7.96
CA ILE A 76 10.75 2.93 -8.25
C ILE A 76 10.72 4.26 -7.48
N SER A 77 11.14 4.25 -6.22
CA SER A 77 11.16 5.46 -5.38
C SER A 77 12.26 6.42 -5.78
N GLU A 78 13.47 5.91 -6.03
CA GLU A 78 14.63 6.71 -6.45
C GLU A 78 14.43 7.36 -7.80
N GLU A 79 13.80 6.66 -8.76
CA GLU A 79 13.48 7.19 -10.09
C GLU A 79 12.64 8.47 -10.03
N VAL A 80 11.86 8.62 -8.97
CA VAL A 80 11.02 9.80 -8.75
C VAL A 80 11.54 10.71 -7.63
N GLY A 81 12.81 10.55 -7.22
CA GLY A 81 13.50 11.40 -6.27
C GLY A 81 13.14 11.18 -4.80
N ARG A 82 12.67 9.98 -4.43
CA ARG A 82 12.36 9.58 -3.05
C ARG A 82 13.38 8.58 -2.54
N LYS A 83 13.45 8.41 -1.22
CA LYS A 83 14.34 7.44 -0.57
C LYS A 83 13.52 6.39 0.16
N VAL A 84 14.02 5.16 0.21
CA VAL A 84 13.42 4.09 1.02
C VAL A 84 14.12 4.04 2.37
N THR A 85 13.33 4.06 3.43
CA THR A 85 13.76 3.86 4.83
C THR A 85 13.05 2.63 5.37
N THR A 86 13.74 1.83 6.15
CA THR A 86 13.22 0.54 6.61
C THR A 86 13.05 0.46 8.12
N TYR A 87 12.04 -0.32 8.53
CA TYR A 87 11.90 -0.84 9.90
C TYR A 87 12.12 -2.35 9.90
N GLN A 88 12.54 -2.89 11.03
CA GLN A 88 12.68 -4.34 11.19
C GLN A 88 11.29 -4.99 11.24
N LEU A 89 10.99 -5.87 10.27
CA LEU A 89 9.67 -6.49 10.10
C LEU A 89 9.28 -7.36 11.30
N LEU A 90 10.21 -8.24 11.72
CA LEU A 90 9.95 -9.24 12.74
C LEU A 90 10.78 -8.99 13.99
N ASP A 91 10.21 -9.23 15.15
CA ASP A 91 10.90 -9.26 16.44
C ASP A 91 11.65 -10.61 16.64
N GLU A 92 12.27 -10.77 17.82
CA GLU A 92 13.01 -11.97 18.20
C GLU A 92 12.12 -13.23 18.27
N ASN A 93 10.81 -13.06 18.37
CA ASN A 93 9.83 -14.14 18.43
C ASN A 93 9.13 -14.39 17.07
N ASN A 94 9.61 -13.76 16.00
CA ASN A 94 8.99 -13.77 14.67
C ASN A 94 7.58 -13.16 14.61
N ASN A 95 7.24 -12.28 15.53
CA ASN A 95 6.03 -11.47 15.46
C ASN A 95 6.32 -10.14 14.76
N PHE A 96 5.25 -9.44 14.35
CA PHE A 96 5.38 -8.08 13.80
C PHE A 96 6.07 -7.16 14.80
N ASN A 97 7.17 -6.53 14.38
CA ASN A 97 7.93 -5.63 15.24
C ASN A 97 7.34 -4.22 15.26
N PHE A 98 6.21 -4.10 15.94
CA PHE A 98 5.52 -2.81 16.05
C PHE A 98 6.41 -1.70 16.66
N ASN A 99 7.34 -2.04 17.56
CA ASN A 99 8.23 -1.05 18.16
C ASN A 99 9.17 -0.43 17.12
N SER A 100 9.79 -1.27 16.27
CA SER A 100 10.64 -0.79 15.17
C SER A 100 9.82 0.01 14.15
N PHE A 101 8.62 -0.46 13.79
CA PHE A 101 7.71 0.28 12.92
C PHE A 101 7.39 1.66 13.49
N LYS A 102 6.94 1.73 14.74
CA LYS A 102 6.58 2.98 15.43
C LYS A 102 7.75 3.97 15.50
N GLU A 103 8.94 3.49 15.85
CA GLU A 103 10.15 4.33 15.90
C GLU A 103 10.39 5.01 14.56
N LYS A 104 10.45 4.23 13.47
CA LYS A 104 10.71 4.75 12.12
C LYS A 104 9.59 5.63 11.59
N PHE A 105 8.34 5.24 11.84
CA PHE A 105 7.17 6.03 11.47
C PHE A 105 7.18 7.42 12.11
N LEU A 106 7.47 7.51 13.41
CA LEU A 106 7.56 8.77 14.14
C LEU A 106 8.79 9.60 13.74
N ASP A 107 9.92 8.96 13.47
CA ASP A 107 11.12 9.63 12.95
C ASP A 107 10.82 10.32 11.61
N ILE A 108 10.20 9.63 10.67
CA ILE A 108 9.75 10.20 9.38
C ILE A 108 8.72 11.31 9.62
N ALA A 109 7.75 11.09 10.50
CA ALA A 109 6.74 12.09 10.81
C ALA A 109 7.32 13.37 11.42
N SER A 110 8.49 13.30 12.06
CA SER A 110 9.19 14.49 12.58
C SER A 110 9.82 15.35 11.50
N LYS A 111 10.16 14.77 10.34
CA LYS A 111 10.97 15.39 9.29
C LYS A 111 10.14 15.89 8.10
N GLN A 112 9.00 15.26 7.79
CA GLN A 112 8.23 15.52 6.58
C GLN A 112 6.73 15.59 6.84
N GLU A 113 6.00 16.22 5.93
CA GLU A 113 4.54 16.39 5.99
C GLU A 113 3.82 15.08 5.67
N ARG A 114 4.29 14.35 4.66
CA ARG A 114 3.62 13.18 4.08
C ARG A 114 4.32 11.90 4.51
N ILE A 115 3.65 11.10 5.31
CA ILE A 115 4.16 9.84 5.82
C ILE A 115 3.59 8.71 4.96
N PHE A 116 4.38 8.28 3.98
CA PHE A 116 4.01 7.22 3.05
C PHE A 116 4.64 5.90 3.49
N THR A 117 3.79 4.92 3.80
CA THR A 117 4.23 3.60 4.25
C THR A 117 3.74 2.52 3.29
N ILE A 118 4.64 1.70 2.78
CA ILE A 118 4.31 0.50 2.00
C ILE A 118 4.23 -0.68 2.97
N LEU A 119 3.05 -1.29 3.02
CA LEU A 119 2.78 -2.52 3.78
C LEU A 119 2.44 -3.61 2.77
N ASN A 120 3.39 -4.50 2.46
CA ASN A 120 3.12 -5.66 1.61
C ASN A 120 2.55 -6.77 2.48
N THR A 121 1.24 -6.93 2.44
CA THR A 121 0.47 -7.88 3.24
C THR A 121 -0.93 -8.03 2.63
N PRO A 122 -1.59 -9.21 2.69
CA PRO A 122 -1.10 -10.46 3.26
C PRO A 122 -0.06 -11.18 2.38
N ALA A 123 0.54 -12.25 2.90
CA ALA A 123 1.54 -13.09 2.22
C ALA A 123 2.73 -12.27 1.68
N HIS A 124 3.36 -11.49 2.56
CA HIS A 124 4.49 -10.61 2.29
C HIS A 124 5.61 -11.25 1.44
N ASN A 125 6.05 -10.57 0.41
CA ASN A 125 7.19 -10.98 -0.41
C ASN A 125 8.49 -10.35 0.15
N PRO A 126 9.48 -11.11 0.68
CA PRO A 126 9.69 -12.55 0.42
C PRO A 126 9.31 -13.49 1.58
N THR A 127 8.80 -13.03 2.71
CA THR A 127 8.71 -13.82 3.94
C THR A 127 7.45 -14.69 4.06
N GLY A 128 6.41 -14.40 3.29
CA GLY A 128 5.08 -15.02 3.46
C GLY A 128 4.30 -14.53 4.68
N TYR A 129 4.86 -13.58 5.45
CA TYR A 129 4.22 -13.06 6.66
C TYR A 129 2.95 -12.26 6.33
N SER A 130 1.95 -12.40 7.18
CA SER A 130 0.74 -11.55 7.14
C SER A 130 0.60 -10.81 8.46
N VAL A 131 0.38 -9.50 8.39
CA VAL A 131 0.20 -8.66 9.58
C VAL A 131 -1.12 -9.05 10.27
N PRO A 132 -1.10 -9.46 11.56
CA PRO A 132 -2.30 -9.80 12.31
C PRO A 132 -3.21 -8.60 12.57
N ASP A 133 -4.50 -8.84 12.84
CA ASP A 133 -5.49 -7.80 13.09
C ASP A 133 -5.11 -6.90 14.29
N ASP A 134 -4.62 -7.49 15.38
CA ASP A 134 -4.17 -6.73 16.56
C ASP A 134 -3.02 -5.74 16.24
N ASP A 135 -2.17 -6.09 15.28
CA ASP A 135 -1.08 -5.20 14.85
C ASP A 135 -1.58 -4.15 13.84
N TRP A 136 -2.60 -4.50 13.03
CA TRP A 136 -3.31 -3.50 12.23
C TRP A 136 -3.96 -2.44 13.10
N ASP A 137 -4.61 -2.81 14.20
CA ASP A 137 -5.20 -1.86 15.15
C ASP A 137 -4.14 -0.88 15.71
N LYS A 138 -2.97 -1.41 16.08
CA LYS A 138 -1.84 -0.57 16.55
C LYS A 138 -1.32 0.39 15.48
N ILE A 139 -1.20 -0.08 14.23
CA ILE A 139 -0.77 0.75 13.08
C ILE A 139 -1.78 1.86 12.84
N LEU A 140 -3.07 1.53 12.83
CA LEU A 140 -4.15 2.48 12.60
C LEU A 140 -4.25 3.51 13.74
N ASP A 141 -4.11 3.11 14.99
CA ASP A 141 -4.16 4.01 16.13
C ASP A 141 -2.96 4.96 16.16
N LEU A 142 -1.74 4.47 15.85
CA LEU A 142 -0.58 5.34 15.68
C LEU A 142 -0.80 6.34 14.53
N SER A 143 -1.35 5.88 13.42
CA SER A 143 -1.65 6.73 12.26
C SER A 143 -2.66 7.83 12.61
N LYS A 144 -3.74 7.48 13.32
CA LYS A 144 -4.74 8.44 13.81
C LYS A 144 -4.13 9.46 14.78
N GLU A 145 -3.23 9.02 15.67
CA GLU A 145 -2.57 9.91 16.63
C GLU A 145 -1.72 10.95 15.90
N VAL A 146 -0.91 10.55 14.95
CA VAL A 146 -0.08 11.47 14.16
C VAL A 146 -0.94 12.38 13.28
N ALA A 147 -2.05 11.88 12.74
CA ALA A 147 -2.98 12.66 11.92
C ALA A 147 -3.78 13.74 12.71
N LYS A 148 -3.74 13.74 14.05
CA LYS A 148 -4.28 14.86 14.85
C LYS A 148 -3.56 16.18 14.56
N ASN A 149 -2.31 16.13 14.14
CA ASN A 149 -1.64 17.28 13.59
C ASN A 149 -2.12 17.50 12.13
N PRO A 150 -2.84 18.60 11.83
CA PRO A 150 -3.43 18.82 10.50
C PRO A 150 -2.38 19.02 9.39
N GLU A 151 -1.13 19.29 9.75
CA GLU A 151 -0.02 19.36 8.80
C GLU A 151 0.50 18.00 8.34
N LYS A 152 0.14 16.92 9.05
CA LYS A 152 0.57 15.56 8.71
C LYS A 152 -0.46 14.83 7.85
N LYS A 153 0.03 14.17 6.81
CA LYS A 153 -0.78 13.38 5.88
C LYS A 153 -0.27 11.96 5.87
N ILE A 154 -1.09 11.05 6.38
CA ILE A 154 -0.73 9.64 6.49
C ILE A 154 -1.26 8.90 5.27
N ILE A 155 -0.39 8.16 4.60
CA ILE A 155 -0.71 7.32 3.47
C ILE A 155 -0.25 5.89 3.79
N LEU A 156 -1.19 5.00 4.05
CA LEU A 156 -0.93 3.57 4.16
C LEU A 156 -1.19 2.94 2.79
N PHE A 157 -0.11 2.60 2.09
CA PHE A 157 -0.16 1.91 0.82
C PHE A 157 -0.06 0.39 1.08
N VAL A 158 -1.18 -0.31 0.97
CA VAL A 158 -1.23 -1.75 1.18
C VAL A 158 -1.04 -2.45 -0.15
N ASP A 159 0.11 -3.13 -0.31
CA ASP A 159 0.42 -3.93 -1.49
C ASP A 159 -0.13 -5.35 -1.29
N VAL A 160 -1.24 -5.63 -1.94
CA VAL A 160 -2.00 -6.89 -1.83
C VAL A 160 -1.72 -7.86 -2.98
N ALA A 161 -0.54 -7.79 -3.58
CA ALA A 161 -0.18 -8.59 -4.76
C ALA A 161 -0.41 -10.10 -4.58
N TYR A 162 -0.40 -10.59 -3.35
CA TYR A 162 -0.52 -12.01 -3.01
C TYR A 162 -1.77 -12.36 -2.20
N ILE A 163 -2.79 -11.51 -2.20
CA ILE A 163 -4.02 -11.71 -1.42
C ILE A 163 -4.73 -13.05 -1.75
N ASP A 164 -4.67 -13.48 -3.01
CA ASP A 164 -5.30 -14.73 -3.45
C ASP A 164 -4.55 -16.00 -3.01
N PHE A 165 -3.35 -15.85 -2.43
CA PHE A 165 -2.55 -16.98 -1.92
C PHE A 165 -2.73 -17.21 -0.42
N VAL A 166 -3.47 -16.37 0.27
CA VAL A 166 -3.82 -16.57 1.67
C VAL A 166 -5.05 -17.45 1.73
N LYS A 167 -4.94 -18.55 2.48
CA LYS A 167 -6.12 -19.39 2.78
C LYS A 167 -6.97 -18.63 3.79
N ASP A 168 -8.23 -18.43 3.47
CA ASP A 168 -9.21 -18.08 4.48
C ASP A 168 -9.27 -19.23 5.50
N ASP A 169 -9.53 -18.93 6.77
CA ASP A 169 -9.63 -19.94 7.85
C ASP A 169 -10.67 -21.04 7.55
N ASP A 170 -11.55 -20.83 6.58
CA ASP A 170 -12.56 -21.76 6.10
C ASP A 170 -12.07 -22.76 5.03
N GLY A 171 -10.78 -22.72 4.68
CA GLY A 171 -10.14 -23.78 3.87
C GLY A 171 -10.50 -23.80 2.38
N CYS A 172 -11.00 -22.70 1.82
CA CYS A 172 -11.30 -22.55 0.39
C CYS A 172 -10.16 -21.96 -0.39
#